data_8e8c83ca51085eb6511defef5c183fc8
#
_entry.id   8e8c83ca51085eb6511defef5c183fc8
#
_cell.length_a   1.000
_cell.length_b   1.000
_cell.length_c   1.000
_cell.angle_alpha   90.00
_cell.angle_beta   90.00
_cell.angle_gamma   90.00
#
_symmetry.space_group_name_H-M   'P 1'
#
loop_
_entity.id
_entity.type
_entity.pdbx_description
1 polymer ?
#
loop_
_entity_poly.entity_id
_entity_poly.type
_entity_poly.pdbx_seq_one_letter_code
_entity_poly.pdbx_strand_id
1 'polypeptide(L)'
;LAALALSLAAAAPAAALEPDEVLEDPELESRARELSGEVRCLVCRNESIDDSNAELARDLRLLVRERLVAGDTDDEVLDYLVDRYGEFVLLRPTFSGANLVIWFGGPALLVLGALLSARYIRRARPQAEARAAPLSEAERARLAALLDED
;
A
#
# COMPACT_ATOMS: atom_id res chain seq x y z
N LEU A 1 15.99 -25.76 -20.15
CA LEU A 1 16.14 -24.31 -19.94
C LEU A 1 15.58 -23.51 -21.12
N ALA A 2 15.87 -23.88 -22.38
CA ALA A 2 15.36 -23.20 -23.58
C ALA A 2 13.81 -23.31 -23.70
N ALA A 3 13.21 -24.44 -23.37
CA ALA A 3 11.75 -24.65 -23.37
C ALA A 3 11.05 -23.82 -22.28
N LEU A 4 11.68 -23.59 -21.12
CA LEU A 4 11.15 -22.76 -20.04
C LEU A 4 11.20 -21.26 -20.38
N ALA A 5 12.22 -20.83 -21.12
CA ALA A 5 12.33 -19.45 -21.58
C ALA A 5 11.31 -19.10 -22.67
N LEU A 6 10.93 -20.08 -23.51
CA LEU A 6 9.95 -19.89 -24.56
C LEU A 6 8.51 -19.77 -24.03
N SER A 7 8.19 -20.43 -22.90
CA SER A 7 6.87 -20.35 -22.27
C SER A 7 6.63 -19.03 -21.52
N LEU A 8 7.68 -18.31 -21.12
CA LEU A 8 7.57 -17.01 -20.45
C LEU A 8 7.28 -15.84 -21.43
N ALA A 9 7.61 -16.01 -22.72
CA ALA A 9 7.45 -14.98 -23.74
C ALA A 9 6.00 -14.84 -24.29
N ALA A 10 5.09 -15.75 -23.91
CA ALA A 10 3.73 -15.80 -24.47
C ALA A 10 2.63 -15.20 -23.57
N ALA A 11 2.97 -14.61 -22.41
CA ALA A 11 2.02 -13.90 -21.57
C ALA A 11 1.84 -12.46 -22.08
N ALA A 12 1.11 -12.29 -23.18
CA ALA A 12 0.61 -10.96 -23.54
C ALA A 12 -0.42 -10.54 -22.47
N PRO A 13 -0.38 -9.30 -21.96
CA PRO A 13 -1.44 -8.81 -21.10
C PRO A 13 -2.78 -8.89 -21.86
N ALA A 14 -3.74 -9.61 -21.31
CA ALA A 14 -5.09 -9.61 -21.82
C ALA A 14 -5.70 -8.25 -21.51
N ALA A 15 -5.80 -7.36 -22.49
CA ALA A 15 -6.50 -6.09 -22.33
C ALA A 15 -8.01 -6.40 -22.23
N ALA A 16 -8.65 -5.93 -21.16
CA ALA A 16 -10.11 -6.04 -20.97
C ALA A 16 -10.88 -5.00 -21.80
N LEU A 17 -10.16 -4.08 -22.43
CA LEU A 17 -10.71 -2.98 -23.22
C LEU A 17 -11.17 -3.47 -24.61
N GLU A 18 -12.39 -3.14 -24.98
CA GLU A 18 -12.94 -3.41 -26.33
C GLU A 18 -12.61 -2.26 -27.29
N PRO A 19 -12.37 -2.55 -28.60
CA PRO A 19 -11.99 -1.53 -29.58
C PRO A 19 -13.03 -0.41 -29.76
N ASP A 20 -14.29 -0.67 -29.49
CA ASP A 20 -15.41 0.28 -29.61
C ASP A 20 -15.52 1.24 -28.40
N GLU A 21 -14.78 0.98 -27.34
CA GLU A 21 -14.70 1.87 -26.16
C GLU A 21 -13.66 2.99 -26.34
N VAL A 22 -12.69 2.83 -27.23
CA VAL A 22 -11.53 3.70 -27.37
C VAL A 22 -11.91 5.05 -27.97
N LEU A 23 -11.50 6.14 -27.34
CA LEU A 23 -11.71 7.49 -27.86
C LEU A 23 -10.78 7.76 -29.07
N GLU A 24 -11.27 8.57 -30.02
CA GLU A 24 -10.47 9.00 -31.17
C GLU A 24 -9.31 9.93 -30.78
N ASP A 25 -9.45 10.69 -29.68
CA ASP A 25 -8.41 11.55 -29.15
C ASP A 25 -7.46 10.75 -28.24
N PRO A 26 -6.17 10.58 -28.65
CA PRO A 26 -5.21 9.78 -27.89
C PRO A 26 -4.88 10.36 -26.51
N GLU A 27 -4.98 11.68 -26.32
CA GLU A 27 -4.70 12.32 -25.03
C GLU A 27 -5.83 12.03 -24.04
N LEU A 28 -7.09 12.19 -24.47
CA LEU A 28 -8.25 11.83 -23.66
C LEU A 28 -8.30 10.33 -23.36
N GLU A 29 -7.95 9.48 -24.32
CA GLU A 29 -7.90 8.03 -24.11
C GLU A 29 -6.82 7.63 -23.09
N SER A 30 -5.64 8.26 -23.15
CA SER A 30 -4.58 8.04 -22.16
C SER A 30 -5.06 8.38 -20.74
N ARG A 31 -5.74 9.52 -20.55
CA ARG A 31 -6.33 9.93 -19.29
C ARG A 31 -7.44 8.96 -18.84
N ALA A 32 -8.31 8.55 -19.76
CA ALA A 32 -9.38 7.59 -19.48
C ALA A 32 -8.84 6.27 -18.94
N ARG A 33 -7.75 5.77 -19.50
CA ARG A 33 -7.10 4.53 -19.05
C ARG A 33 -6.42 4.69 -17.69
N GLU A 34 -5.76 5.82 -17.46
CA GLU A 34 -5.15 6.11 -16.17
C GLU A 34 -6.20 6.15 -15.06
N LEU A 35 -7.30 6.89 -15.27
CA LEU A 35 -8.42 6.93 -14.33
C LEU A 35 -9.09 5.57 -14.15
N SER A 36 -9.29 4.80 -15.22
CA SER A 36 -9.84 3.44 -15.16
C SER A 36 -8.97 2.50 -14.33
N GLY A 37 -7.65 2.70 -14.30
CA GLY A 37 -6.72 1.98 -13.44
C GLY A 37 -6.87 2.32 -11.93
N GLU A 38 -7.44 3.49 -11.60
CA GLU A 38 -7.67 3.91 -10.21
C GLU A 38 -9.06 3.53 -9.68
N VAL A 39 -10.00 3.20 -10.59
CA VAL A 39 -11.38 2.85 -10.26
C VAL A 39 -11.53 1.34 -10.10
N ARG A 40 -12.15 0.91 -9.02
CA ARG A 40 -12.40 -0.49 -8.68
C ARG A 40 -13.59 -1.05 -9.43
N CYS A 41 -13.47 -2.24 -9.97
CA CYS A 41 -14.60 -3.02 -10.41
C CYS A 41 -15.41 -3.51 -9.19
N LEU A 42 -16.63 -3.02 -9.02
CA LEU A 42 -17.46 -3.27 -7.83
C LEU A 42 -17.99 -4.69 -7.71
N VAL A 43 -17.95 -5.47 -8.79
CA VAL A 43 -18.41 -6.87 -8.84
C VAL A 43 -17.26 -7.87 -8.97
N CYS A 44 -16.01 -7.40 -8.95
CA CYS A 44 -14.80 -8.20 -9.13
C CYS A 44 -14.03 -8.35 -7.83
N ARG A 45 -12.96 -9.19 -7.85
CA ARG A 45 -12.08 -9.37 -6.68
C ARG A 45 -10.94 -8.37 -6.66
N ASN A 46 -11.25 -7.09 -6.34
CA ASN A 46 -10.25 -6.05 -6.15
C ASN A 46 -9.42 -5.72 -7.41
N GLU A 47 -10.01 -5.88 -8.58
CA GLU A 47 -9.45 -5.48 -9.88
C GLU A 47 -9.87 -4.05 -10.23
N SER A 48 -9.09 -3.38 -11.08
CA SER A 48 -9.49 -2.11 -11.68
C SER A 48 -10.56 -2.35 -12.75
N ILE A 49 -11.27 -1.29 -13.15
CA ILE A 49 -12.18 -1.40 -14.30
C ILE A 49 -11.39 -1.50 -15.62
N ASP A 50 -10.12 -1.10 -15.67
CA ASP A 50 -9.27 -1.26 -16.85
C ASP A 50 -8.86 -2.73 -17.08
N ASP A 51 -8.73 -3.51 -15.99
CA ASP A 51 -8.31 -4.92 -16.04
C ASP A 51 -9.51 -5.90 -16.10
N SER A 52 -10.73 -5.43 -15.83
CA SER A 52 -11.89 -6.28 -15.66
C SER A 52 -12.76 -6.38 -16.91
N ASN A 53 -13.14 -7.61 -17.30
CA ASN A 53 -14.09 -7.90 -18.39
C ASN A 53 -15.56 -7.94 -17.94
N ALA A 54 -15.87 -7.55 -16.69
CA ALA A 54 -17.24 -7.49 -16.21
C ALA A 54 -18.04 -6.41 -16.94
N GLU A 55 -19.33 -6.66 -17.20
CA GLU A 55 -20.24 -5.70 -17.86
C GLU A 55 -20.26 -4.36 -17.11
N LEU A 56 -20.35 -4.38 -15.78
CA LEU A 56 -20.29 -3.15 -14.96
C LEU A 56 -18.95 -2.41 -15.10
N ALA A 57 -17.83 -3.12 -15.27
CA ALA A 57 -16.53 -2.48 -15.51
C ALA A 57 -16.52 -1.73 -16.85
N ARG A 58 -17.11 -2.33 -17.89
CA ARG A 58 -17.31 -1.69 -19.19
C ARG A 58 -18.16 -0.43 -19.07
N ASP A 59 -19.29 -0.51 -18.38
CA ASP A 59 -20.18 0.65 -18.17
C ASP A 59 -19.46 1.79 -17.47
N LEU A 60 -18.65 1.48 -16.46
CA LEU A 60 -17.85 2.49 -15.75
C LEU A 60 -16.74 3.07 -16.64
N ARG A 61 -16.07 2.26 -17.47
CA ARG A 61 -15.08 2.76 -18.44
C ARG A 61 -15.69 3.72 -19.47
N LEU A 62 -16.89 3.41 -19.96
CA LEU A 62 -17.64 4.29 -20.86
C LEU A 62 -18.05 5.59 -20.15
N LEU A 63 -18.49 5.50 -18.91
CA LEU A 63 -18.86 6.67 -18.10
C LEU A 63 -17.66 7.61 -17.86
N VAL A 64 -16.48 7.06 -17.55
CA VAL A 64 -15.24 7.85 -17.41
C VAL A 64 -14.95 8.61 -18.71
N ARG A 65 -15.03 7.95 -19.86
CA ARG A 65 -14.81 8.56 -21.18
C ARG A 65 -15.84 9.63 -21.50
N GLU A 66 -17.11 9.38 -21.21
CA GLU A 66 -18.18 10.35 -21.39
C GLU A 66 -17.93 11.65 -20.61
N ARG A 67 -17.51 11.53 -19.35
CA ARG A 67 -17.20 12.68 -18.50
C ARG A 67 -15.98 13.46 -19.00
N LEU A 68 -14.92 12.77 -19.42
CA LEU A 68 -13.74 13.41 -19.99
C LEU A 68 -14.05 14.16 -21.29
N VAL A 69 -14.88 13.58 -22.16
CA VAL A 69 -15.34 14.24 -23.41
C VAL A 69 -16.23 15.44 -23.10
N ALA A 70 -17.00 15.41 -22.01
CA ALA A 70 -17.78 16.55 -21.53
C ALA A 70 -16.91 17.71 -21.02
N GLY A 71 -15.61 17.47 -20.80
CA GLY A 71 -14.62 18.48 -20.40
C GLY A 71 -14.29 18.47 -18.91
N ASP A 72 -14.68 17.44 -18.18
CA ASP A 72 -14.34 17.32 -16.75
C ASP A 72 -12.84 17.10 -16.57
N THR A 73 -12.32 17.60 -15.47
CA THR A 73 -10.99 17.28 -14.98
C THR A 73 -10.96 15.87 -14.37
N ASP A 74 -9.76 15.30 -14.20
CA ASP A 74 -9.58 13.96 -13.62
C ASP A 74 -10.19 13.86 -12.21
N ASP A 75 -9.98 14.89 -11.38
CA ASP A 75 -10.55 14.96 -10.04
C ASP A 75 -12.10 15.01 -10.06
N GLU A 76 -12.68 15.79 -10.98
CA GLU A 76 -14.14 15.88 -11.12
C GLU A 76 -14.75 14.55 -11.58
N VAL A 77 -14.07 13.78 -12.44
CA VAL A 77 -14.51 12.44 -12.85
C VAL A 77 -14.50 11.49 -11.65
N LEU A 78 -13.42 11.49 -10.87
CA LEU A 78 -13.33 10.62 -9.68
C LEU A 78 -14.35 11.03 -8.61
N ASP A 79 -14.52 12.32 -8.36
CA ASP A 79 -15.52 12.83 -7.41
C ASP A 79 -16.94 12.44 -7.82
N TYR A 80 -17.27 12.53 -9.11
CA TYR A 80 -18.56 12.08 -9.63
C TYR A 80 -18.81 10.59 -9.37
N LEU A 81 -17.77 9.74 -9.55
CA LEU A 81 -17.88 8.32 -9.28
C LEU A 81 -18.02 8.04 -7.78
N VAL A 82 -17.30 8.78 -6.94
CA VAL A 82 -17.40 8.67 -5.47
C VAL A 82 -18.79 9.09 -4.98
N ASP A 83 -19.35 10.18 -5.50
CA ASP A 83 -20.69 10.65 -5.13
C ASP A 83 -21.78 9.62 -5.49
N ARG A 84 -21.60 8.90 -6.58
CA ARG A 84 -22.60 7.95 -7.06
C ARG A 84 -22.47 6.54 -6.48
N TYR A 85 -21.23 6.07 -6.24
CA TYR A 85 -20.93 4.69 -5.85
C TYR A 85 -20.26 4.58 -4.46
N GLY A 86 -19.92 5.71 -3.86
CA GLY A 86 -19.22 5.79 -2.58
C GLY A 86 -17.69 5.67 -2.72
N GLU A 87 -16.95 6.04 -1.66
CA GLU A 87 -15.47 6.04 -1.66
C GLU A 87 -14.84 4.66 -1.97
N PHE A 88 -15.59 3.58 -1.79
CA PHE A 88 -15.12 2.21 -2.09
C PHE A 88 -14.85 1.98 -3.59
N VAL A 89 -15.40 2.84 -4.47
CA VAL A 89 -15.13 2.79 -5.90
C VAL A 89 -13.68 3.09 -6.24
N LEU A 90 -12.94 3.77 -5.36
CA LEU A 90 -11.53 4.03 -5.55
C LEU A 90 -10.66 2.89 -5.02
N LEU A 91 -9.64 2.52 -5.79
CA LEU A 91 -8.63 1.53 -5.37
C LEU A 91 -7.68 2.10 -4.32
N ARG A 92 -7.48 3.41 -4.32
CA ARG A 92 -6.65 4.13 -3.34
C ARG A 92 -7.51 4.95 -2.40
N PRO A 93 -7.28 4.87 -1.08
CA PRO A 93 -7.99 5.72 -0.13
C PRO A 93 -7.68 7.19 -0.38
N THR A 94 -8.71 8.02 -0.36
CA THR A 94 -8.57 9.49 -0.44
C THR A 94 -7.81 10.04 0.78
N PHE A 95 -7.18 11.23 0.63
CA PHE A 95 -6.52 11.94 1.74
C PHE A 95 -7.52 12.77 2.56
N SER A 96 -8.71 12.23 2.85
CA SER A 96 -9.79 12.94 3.52
C SER A 96 -10.39 12.14 4.69
N GLY A 97 -11.04 12.83 5.60
CA GLY A 97 -11.84 12.24 6.67
C GLY A 97 -11.14 11.15 7.46
N ALA A 98 -11.81 10.00 7.63
CA ALA A 98 -11.31 8.84 8.37
C ALA A 98 -10.09 8.17 7.70
N ASN A 99 -9.89 8.37 6.40
CA ASN A 99 -8.77 7.79 5.66
C ASN A 99 -7.41 8.35 6.11
N LEU A 100 -7.36 9.54 6.72
CA LEU A 100 -6.14 10.08 7.33
C LEU A 100 -5.54 9.15 8.38
N VAL A 101 -6.36 8.36 9.07
CA VAL A 101 -5.88 7.36 10.04
C VAL A 101 -5.08 6.26 9.34
N ILE A 102 -5.45 5.87 8.12
CA ILE A 102 -4.74 4.87 7.32
C ILE A 102 -3.36 5.41 6.93
N TRP A 103 -3.29 6.66 6.48
CA TRP A 103 -2.06 7.28 6.01
C TRP A 103 -1.08 7.65 7.14
N PHE A 104 -1.59 8.19 8.24
CA PHE A 104 -0.76 8.71 9.33
C PHE A 104 -0.66 7.77 10.53
N GLY A 105 -1.57 6.81 10.69
CA GLY A 105 -1.56 5.89 11.83
C GLY A 105 -0.31 5.03 11.90
N GLY A 106 0.12 4.45 10.80
CA GLY A 106 1.35 3.65 10.72
C GLY A 106 2.60 4.44 11.10
N PRO A 107 2.90 5.57 10.42
CA PRO A 107 4.02 6.44 10.78
C PRO A 107 3.97 6.94 12.22
N ALA A 108 2.80 7.34 12.73
CA ALA A 108 2.63 7.80 14.10
C ALA A 108 2.96 6.71 15.13
N LEU A 109 2.48 5.48 14.92
CA LEU A 109 2.80 4.34 15.77
C LEU A 109 4.29 3.99 15.73
N LEU A 110 4.93 4.09 14.57
CA LEU A 110 6.36 3.86 14.43
C LEU A 110 7.17 4.89 15.23
N VAL A 111 6.84 6.18 15.10
CA VAL A 111 7.49 7.24 15.85
C VAL A 111 7.28 7.06 17.36
N LEU A 112 6.05 6.76 17.78
CA LEU A 112 5.74 6.50 19.19
C LEU A 112 6.53 5.31 19.72
N GLY A 113 6.56 4.20 18.98
CA GLY A 113 7.34 3.00 19.36
C GLY A 113 8.84 3.29 19.46
N ALA A 114 9.39 4.05 18.51
CA ALA A 114 10.80 4.45 18.53
C ALA A 114 11.12 5.33 19.76
N LEU A 115 10.26 6.29 20.10
CA LEU A 115 10.41 7.15 21.27
C LEU A 115 10.35 6.36 22.58
N LEU A 116 9.38 5.46 22.69
CA LEU A 116 9.25 4.59 23.88
C LEU A 116 10.45 3.65 24.01
N SER A 117 10.91 3.05 22.92
CA SER A 117 12.11 2.20 22.90
C SER A 117 13.36 2.97 23.29
N ALA A 118 13.56 4.15 22.71
CA ALA A 118 14.70 5.00 23.06
C ALA A 118 14.69 5.41 24.55
N ARG A 119 13.49 5.72 25.07
CA ARG A 119 13.32 6.06 26.48
C ARG A 119 13.58 4.87 27.39
N TYR A 120 13.12 3.67 27.01
CA TYR A 120 13.39 2.43 27.74
C TYR A 120 14.89 2.10 27.75
N ILE A 121 15.55 2.13 26.61
CA ILE A 121 16.99 1.85 26.48
C ILE A 121 17.82 2.85 27.32
N ARG A 122 17.48 4.14 27.25
CA ARG A 122 18.16 5.17 28.06
C ARG A 122 18.02 4.94 29.55
N ARG A 123 16.87 4.42 30.01
CA ARG A 123 16.64 4.09 31.42
C ARG A 123 17.34 2.80 31.85
N ALA A 124 17.44 1.84 30.94
CA ALA A 124 18.06 0.54 31.21
C ALA A 124 19.60 0.57 31.18
N ARG A 125 20.21 1.51 30.43
CA ARG A 125 21.68 1.64 30.31
C ARG A 125 22.40 1.75 31.65
N PRO A 126 22.01 2.61 32.58
CA PRO A 126 22.71 2.72 33.87
C PRO A 126 22.67 1.43 34.69
N GLN A 127 21.57 0.68 34.59
CA GLN A 127 21.45 -0.61 35.30
C GLN A 127 22.29 -1.72 34.64
N ALA A 128 22.44 -1.70 33.32
CA ALA A 128 23.28 -2.64 32.59
C ALA A 128 24.80 -2.34 32.87
N GLU A 129 25.19 -1.08 32.90
CA GLU A 129 26.54 -0.67 33.23
C GLU A 129 26.88 -1.02 34.70
N ALA A 130 25.96 -0.83 35.64
CA ALA A 130 26.13 -1.23 37.03
C ALA A 130 26.26 -2.75 37.21
N ARG A 131 25.57 -3.54 36.37
CA ARG A 131 25.70 -5.01 36.36
C ARG A 131 26.97 -5.50 35.66
N ALA A 132 27.49 -4.75 34.72
CA ALA A 132 28.75 -5.05 34.00
C ALA A 132 29.99 -4.47 34.72
N ALA A 133 29.80 -3.82 35.87
CA ALA A 133 30.92 -3.37 36.70
C ALA A 133 31.82 -4.55 37.08
N PRO A 134 33.14 -4.40 37.08
CA PRO A 134 34.05 -5.47 37.46
C PRO A 134 33.71 -5.98 38.86
N LEU A 135 33.69 -7.31 39.00
CA LEU A 135 33.40 -7.99 40.25
C LEU A 135 34.26 -7.40 41.37
N SER A 136 33.65 -7.10 42.50
CA SER A 136 34.35 -6.69 43.70
C SER A 136 35.32 -7.82 44.17
N GLU A 137 36.30 -7.49 44.94
CA GLU A 137 37.23 -8.50 45.48
C GLU A 137 36.53 -9.58 46.28
N ALA A 138 35.49 -9.26 47.03
CA ALA A 138 34.66 -10.21 47.77
C ALA A 138 33.88 -11.15 46.86
N GLU A 139 33.37 -10.67 45.72
CA GLU A 139 32.66 -11.46 44.73
C GLU A 139 33.61 -12.38 43.95
N ARG A 140 34.83 -11.92 43.63
CA ARG A 140 35.87 -12.74 43.02
C ARG A 140 36.32 -13.88 43.95
N ALA A 141 36.50 -13.60 45.23
CA ALA A 141 36.88 -14.61 46.22
C ALA A 141 35.75 -15.66 46.37
N ARG A 142 34.47 -15.22 46.35
CA ARG A 142 33.35 -16.12 46.42
C ARG A 142 33.19 -16.99 45.17
N LEU A 143 33.44 -16.40 44.00
CA LEU A 143 33.44 -17.12 42.70
C LEU A 143 34.57 -18.15 42.69
N ALA A 144 35.78 -17.80 43.13
CA ALA A 144 36.91 -18.74 43.20
C ALA A 144 36.61 -19.90 44.16
N ALA A 145 36.00 -19.64 45.32
CA ALA A 145 35.61 -20.71 46.24
C ALA A 145 34.58 -21.68 45.65
N LEU A 146 33.62 -21.18 44.86
CA LEU A 146 32.61 -22.02 44.19
C LEU A 146 33.17 -22.85 43.01
N LEU A 147 34.25 -22.41 42.36
CA LEU A 147 34.93 -23.11 41.26
C LEU A 147 35.93 -24.15 41.79
N ASP A 148 36.40 -24.03 43.03
CA ASP A 148 37.27 -25.03 43.69
C ASP A 148 36.54 -26.20 44.32
N GLU A 149 35.21 -26.11 44.48
CA GLU A 149 34.32 -27.20 44.99
C GLU A 149 33.92 -28.25 43.96
N ASP A 150 34.19 -28.07 42.64
CA ASP A 150 33.94 -29.03 41.56
C ASP A 150 35.24 -29.74 41.14
#